data_d806cde4944786c6c503847da18962f1
#
_entry.id   d806cde4944786c6c503847da18962f1
#
_cell.length_a   1.000
_cell.length_b   1.000
_cell.length_c   1.000
_cell.angle_alpha   90.00
_cell.angle_beta   90.00
_cell.angle_gamma   90.00
#
_symmetry.space_group_name_H-M   'P 1'
#
loop_
_entity.id
_entity.type
_entity.pdbx_description
1 polymer ?
#
loop_
_entity_poly.entity_id
_entity_poly.type
_entity_poly.pdbx_seq_one_letter_code
_entity_poly.pdbx_strand_id
1 'polypeptide(L)'
;VNDAVSLELFKEIRNRIRTISLVHEKLYKSQDYANINVKEYINMLVENLIDTYSFDKNIDLKINLQVEYFNLNTIIPLGLLLNEVISNSFKYAFNETNEGIIEITLEKTGPDNFVLTIGDNGKGYEKDPFQSESVTLGLELVRILADQLNGKVEKLKQKGTYYRLEFKPLKD
;
A
#
# COMPACT_ATOMS: atom_id res chain seq x y z
N VAL A 1 12.86 1.98 -28.03
CA VAL A 1 13.29 2.05 -26.64
C VAL A 1 13.03 0.69 -26.03
N ASN A 2 14.06 -0.15 -26.05
CA ASN A 2 13.99 -1.51 -25.51
C ASN A 2 14.70 -1.50 -24.16
N ASP A 3 14.11 -0.75 -23.23
CA ASP A 3 14.71 -0.57 -21.93
C ASP A 3 13.83 -1.22 -20.89
N ALA A 4 14.34 -2.28 -20.25
CA ALA A 4 13.65 -2.98 -19.19
C ALA A 4 13.23 -2.05 -18.03
N VAL A 5 14.03 -0.99 -17.80
CA VAL A 5 13.75 0.04 -16.80
C VAL A 5 12.50 0.85 -17.20
N SER A 6 12.41 1.26 -18.47
CA SER A 6 11.24 1.99 -18.97
C SER A 6 9.97 1.13 -18.90
N LEU A 7 10.07 -0.16 -19.20
CA LEU A 7 8.93 -1.09 -19.13
C LEU A 7 8.44 -1.26 -17.70
N GLU A 8 9.34 -1.36 -16.74
CA GLU A 8 9.00 -1.46 -15.33
C GLU A 8 8.34 -0.18 -14.82
N LEU A 9 8.87 0.99 -15.21
CA LEU A 9 8.27 2.28 -14.89
C LEU A 9 6.84 2.41 -15.46
N PHE A 10 6.60 1.96 -16.68
CA PHE A 10 5.26 1.93 -17.27
C PHE A 10 4.30 1.02 -16.50
N LYS A 11 4.76 -0.13 -16.03
CA LYS A 11 3.95 -1.02 -15.17
C LYS A 11 3.58 -0.33 -13.86
N GLU A 12 4.52 0.34 -13.20
CA GLU A 12 4.26 1.08 -11.98
C GLU A 12 3.22 2.18 -12.18
N ILE A 13 3.40 3.03 -13.20
CA ILE A 13 2.45 4.10 -13.53
C ILE A 13 1.06 3.52 -13.80
N ARG A 14 0.97 2.46 -14.60
CA ARG A 14 -0.30 1.79 -14.91
C ARG A 14 -0.99 1.28 -13.63
N ASN A 15 -0.24 0.70 -12.69
CA ASN A 15 -0.80 0.18 -11.45
C ASN A 15 -1.30 1.31 -10.54
N ARG A 16 -0.59 2.44 -10.47
CA ARG A 16 -1.06 3.64 -9.76
C ARG A 16 -2.36 4.18 -10.34
N ILE A 17 -2.44 4.29 -11.67
CA ILE A 17 -3.67 4.72 -12.37
C ILE A 17 -4.81 3.74 -12.05
N ARG A 18 -4.55 2.43 -12.09
CA ARG A 18 -5.54 1.40 -11.79
C ARG A 18 -6.04 1.48 -10.34
N THR A 19 -5.15 1.75 -9.37
CA THR A 19 -5.51 1.98 -7.96
C THR A 19 -6.53 3.10 -7.82
N ILE A 20 -6.31 4.23 -8.50
CA ILE A 20 -7.26 5.35 -8.53
C ILE A 20 -8.57 4.94 -9.25
N SER A 21 -8.47 4.24 -10.36
CA SER A 21 -9.63 3.80 -11.15
C SER A 21 -10.56 2.86 -10.38
N LEU A 22 -10.01 2.00 -9.48
CA LEU A 22 -10.81 1.13 -8.63
C LEU A 22 -11.73 1.94 -7.69
N VAL A 23 -11.24 3.05 -7.16
CA VAL A 23 -12.05 3.97 -6.36
C VAL A 23 -13.17 4.55 -7.22
N HIS A 24 -12.84 5.06 -8.42
CA HIS A 24 -13.83 5.63 -9.33
C HIS A 24 -14.91 4.62 -9.73
N GLU A 25 -14.55 3.36 -9.96
CA GLU A 25 -15.52 2.31 -10.28
C GLU A 25 -16.50 2.08 -9.12
N LYS A 26 -16.00 2.05 -7.89
CA LYS A 26 -16.85 1.93 -6.68
C LYS A 26 -17.77 3.11 -6.51
N LEU A 27 -17.27 4.33 -6.70
CA LEU A 27 -18.05 5.56 -6.61
C LEU A 27 -19.17 5.62 -7.65
N TYR A 28 -18.88 5.20 -8.88
CA TYR A 28 -19.88 5.18 -9.94
C TYR A 28 -21.07 4.24 -9.61
N LYS A 29 -20.78 3.14 -8.89
CA LYS A 29 -21.82 2.17 -8.48
C LYS A 29 -22.60 2.62 -7.23
N SER A 30 -21.95 3.30 -6.27
CA SER A 30 -22.56 3.66 -4.98
C SER A 30 -23.13 5.08 -4.93
N GLN A 31 -22.60 6.00 -5.74
CA GLN A 31 -22.85 7.46 -5.68
C GLN A 31 -22.62 8.09 -4.29
N ASP A 32 -21.92 7.38 -3.40
CA ASP A 32 -21.60 7.85 -2.04
C ASP A 32 -20.08 8.07 -1.91
N TYR A 33 -19.68 9.34 -2.00
CA TYR A 33 -18.29 9.77 -1.91
C TYR A 33 -17.78 9.86 -0.47
N ALA A 34 -18.69 9.89 0.49
CA ALA A 34 -18.37 10.06 1.90
C ALA A 34 -18.10 8.73 2.61
N ASN A 35 -18.65 7.60 2.09
CA ASN A 35 -18.62 6.30 2.76
C ASN A 35 -18.14 5.18 1.82
N ILE A 36 -16.84 5.12 1.58
CA ILE A 36 -16.24 4.04 0.79
C ILE A 36 -15.92 2.88 1.72
N ASN A 37 -16.43 1.69 1.42
CA ASN A 37 -16.13 0.49 2.19
C ASN A 37 -14.64 0.11 2.06
N VAL A 38 -13.92 0.24 3.17
CA VAL A 38 -12.47 0.04 3.25
C VAL A 38 -12.09 -1.41 2.93
N LYS A 39 -12.83 -2.37 3.47
CA LYS A 39 -12.55 -3.79 3.27
C LYS A 39 -12.71 -4.21 1.81
N GLU A 40 -13.80 -3.80 1.17
CA GLU A 40 -14.02 -4.09 -0.23
C GLU A 40 -12.94 -3.46 -1.12
N TYR A 41 -12.60 -2.20 -0.86
CA TYR A 41 -11.60 -1.50 -1.64
C TYR A 41 -10.20 -2.13 -1.49
N ILE A 42 -9.76 -2.40 -0.26
CA ILE A 42 -8.44 -3.00 -0.02
C ILE A 42 -8.36 -4.41 -0.63
N ASN A 43 -9.40 -5.23 -0.50
CA ASN A 43 -9.42 -6.55 -1.13
C ASN A 43 -9.27 -6.46 -2.65
N MET A 44 -10.04 -5.59 -3.32
CA MET A 44 -9.93 -5.38 -4.76
C MET A 44 -8.54 -4.89 -5.17
N LEU A 45 -7.95 -3.97 -4.41
CA LEU A 45 -6.60 -3.49 -4.65
C LEU A 45 -5.57 -4.62 -4.57
N VAL A 46 -5.63 -5.41 -3.51
CA VAL A 46 -4.69 -6.51 -3.27
C VAL A 46 -4.84 -7.62 -4.32
N GLU A 47 -6.06 -8.02 -4.68
CA GLU A 47 -6.34 -8.96 -5.76
C GLU A 47 -5.71 -8.50 -7.09
N ASN A 48 -5.88 -7.23 -7.45
CA ASN A 48 -5.26 -6.68 -8.65
C ASN A 48 -3.72 -6.69 -8.62
N LEU A 49 -3.12 -6.49 -7.45
CA LEU A 49 -1.66 -6.54 -7.30
C LEU A 49 -1.15 -7.98 -7.39
N ILE A 50 -1.86 -8.93 -6.80
CA ILE A 50 -1.55 -10.35 -6.94
C ILE A 50 -1.57 -10.75 -8.42
N ASP A 51 -2.64 -10.46 -9.14
CA ASP A 51 -2.78 -10.77 -10.56
C ASP A 51 -1.66 -10.17 -11.41
N THR A 52 -1.10 -9.04 -10.97
CA THR A 52 -0.03 -8.34 -11.68
C THR A 52 1.36 -8.90 -11.40
N TYR A 53 1.63 -9.36 -10.16
CA TYR A 53 2.98 -9.63 -9.67
C TYR A 53 3.23 -11.08 -9.23
N SER A 54 2.21 -11.91 -8.98
CA SER A 54 2.38 -13.21 -8.32
C SER A 54 2.59 -14.39 -9.27
N PHE A 55 3.02 -14.18 -10.51
CA PHE A 55 3.05 -15.19 -11.57
C PHE A 55 3.67 -16.55 -11.19
N ASP A 56 4.54 -16.62 -10.19
CA ASP A 56 5.17 -17.89 -9.73
C ASP A 56 5.43 -17.89 -8.21
N LYS A 57 4.72 -17.06 -7.43
CA LYS A 57 4.96 -16.91 -5.99
C LYS A 57 3.74 -17.32 -5.17
N ASN A 58 3.96 -18.14 -4.16
CA ASN A 58 2.96 -18.54 -3.16
C ASN A 58 3.02 -17.57 -1.97
N ILE A 59 2.33 -16.43 -2.09
CA ILE A 59 2.34 -15.38 -1.06
C ILE A 59 0.99 -15.38 -0.34
N ASP A 60 1.03 -15.69 0.95
CA ASP A 60 -0.14 -15.58 1.83
C ASP A 60 -0.44 -14.13 2.18
N LEU A 61 -1.71 -13.79 2.21
CA LEU A 61 -2.20 -12.48 2.62
C LEU A 61 -2.92 -12.56 3.96
N LYS A 62 -2.48 -11.73 4.90
CA LYS A 62 -3.17 -11.56 6.18
C LYS A 62 -3.71 -10.14 6.27
N ILE A 63 -5.01 -10.01 6.17
CA ILE A 63 -5.70 -8.72 6.17
C ILE A 63 -6.63 -8.63 7.36
N ASN A 64 -6.39 -7.67 8.26
CA ASN A 64 -7.20 -7.38 9.43
C ASN A 64 -7.58 -5.90 9.46
N LEU A 65 -8.83 -5.59 9.16
CA LEU A 65 -9.33 -4.24 9.04
C LEU A 65 -10.46 -4.02 10.05
N GLN A 66 -10.24 -3.13 11.01
CA GLN A 66 -11.22 -2.75 12.04
C GLN A 66 -12.00 -1.47 11.67
N VAL A 67 -11.78 -0.94 10.48
CA VAL A 67 -12.38 0.29 9.98
C VAL A 67 -13.32 -0.05 8.83
N GLU A 68 -14.54 0.45 8.90
CA GLU A 68 -15.57 0.11 7.93
C GLU A 68 -15.60 1.05 6.73
N TYR A 69 -15.52 2.36 6.98
CA TYR A 69 -15.64 3.37 5.95
C TYR A 69 -14.61 4.49 6.07
N PHE A 70 -14.15 4.98 4.92
CA PHE A 70 -13.45 6.25 4.76
C PHE A 70 -14.06 7.04 3.61
N ASN A 71 -13.88 8.37 3.65
CA ASN A 71 -14.19 9.22 2.51
C ASN A 71 -13.12 9.11 1.40
N LEU A 72 -13.46 9.66 0.24
CA LEU A 72 -12.61 9.64 -0.96
C LEU A 72 -11.23 10.25 -0.72
N ASN A 73 -11.17 11.37 0.00
CA ASN A 73 -9.93 12.09 0.26
C ASN A 73 -8.93 11.27 1.09
N THR A 74 -9.43 10.37 1.94
CA THR A 74 -8.62 9.47 2.77
C THR A 74 -8.26 8.18 2.03
N ILE A 75 -9.21 7.56 1.33
CA ILE A 75 -9.01 6.23 0.74
C ILE A 75 -8.05 6.23 -0.44
N ILE A 76 -8.01 7.32 -1.24
CA ILE A 76 -7.11 7.41 -2.40
C ILE A 76 -5.64 7.41 -1.96
N PRO A 77 -5.16 8.34 -1.11
CA PRO A 77 -3.77 8.32 -0.68
C PRO A 77 -3.41 7.04 0.09
N LEU A 78 -4.35 6.49 0.88
CA LEU A 78 -4.15 5.22 1.57
C LEU A 78 -3.93 4.06 0.57
N GLY A 79 -4.76 3.98 -0.45
CA GLY A 79 -4.65 2.96 -1.49
C GLY A 79 -3.37 3.05 -2.32
N LEU A 80 -2.95 4.27 -2.66
CA LEU A 80 -1.68 4.48 -3.36
C LEU A 80 -0.49 4.09 -2.49
N LEU A 81 -0.51 4.39 -1.20
CA LEU A 81 0.53 3.97 -0.26
C LEU A 81 0.59 2.43 -0.16
N LEU A 82 -0.55 1.77 -0.02
CA LEU A 82 -0.65 0.31 -0.01
C LEU A 82 -0.09 -0.28 -1.31
N ASN A 83 -0.44 0.31 -2.47
CA ASN A 83 0.07 -0.11 -3.78
C ASN A 83 1.61 -0.08 -3.83
N GLU A 84 2.24 1.00 -3.36
CA GLU A 84 3.70 1.13 -3.35
C GLU A 84 4.37 0.08 -2.46
N VAL A 85 3.88 -0.10 -1.23
CA VAL A 85 4.48 -1.05 -0.29
C VAL A 85 4.29 -2.49 -0.77
N ILE A 86 3.09 -2.88 -1.19
CA ILE A 86 2.79 -4.25 -1.65
C ILE A 86 3.57 -4.57 -2.93
N SER A 87 3.60 -3.65 -3.91
CA SER A 87 4.37 -3.88 -5.14
C SER A 87 5.86 -4.03 -4.87
N ASN A 88 6.41 -3.27 -3.91
CA ASN A 88 7.80 -3.42 -3.47
C ASN A 88 8.05 -4.77 -2.79
N SER A 89 7.12 -5.27 -1.98
CA SER A 89 7.22 -6.61 -1.39
C SER A 89 7.28 -7.69 -2.47
N PHE A 90 6.40 -7.66 -3.46
CA PHE A 90 6.43 -8.60 -4.59
C PHE A 90 7.73 -8.53 -5.40
N LYS A 91 8.27 -7.33 -5.62
CA LYS A 91 9.48 -7.13 -6.43
C LYS A 91 10.76 -7.52 -5.71
N TYR A 92 10.85 -7.24 -4.42
CA TYR A 92 12.13 -7.27 -3.71
C TYR A 92 12.20 -8.23 -2.54
N ALA A 93 11.08 -8.45 -1.81
CA ALA A 93 11.13 -9.19 -0.57
C ALA A 93 11.28 -10.70 -0.76
N PHE A 94 10.72 -11.26 -1.85
CA PHE A 94 10.60 -12.70 -2.10
C PHE A 94 11.36 -13.17 -3.33
N ASN A 95 12.47 -12.52 -3.68
CA ASN A 95 13.25 -12.89 -4.87
C ASN A 95 14.04 -14.22 -4.70
N GLU A 96 14.33 -14.58 -3.46
CA GLU A 96 15.09 -15.79 -3.13
C GLU A 96 14.19 -16.96 -2.69
N THR A 97 12.94 -16.66 -2.34
CA THR A 97 11.93 -17.62 -1.93
C THR A 97 10.63 -17.35 -2.67
N ASN A 98 10.01 -18.41 -3.20
CA ASN A 98 8.69 -18.27 -3.85
C ASN A 98 7.55 -18.28 -2.84
N GLU A 99 7.84 -18.20 -1.53
CA GLU A 99 6.87 -18.24 -0.44
C GLU A 99 7.07 -17.04 0.46
N GLY A 100 5.96 -16.50 0.98
CA GLY A 100 6.02 -15.40 1.91
C GLY A 100 4.65 -14.99 2.44
N ILE A 101 4.66 -13.98 3.30
CA ILE A 101 3.45 -13.42 3.90
C ILE A 101 3.51 -11.90 3.72
N ILE A 102 2.41 -11.31 3.25
CA ILE A 102 2.15 -9.88 3.31
C ILE A 102 1.03 -9.67 4.32
N GLU A 103 1.24 -8.76 5.26
CA GLU A 103 0.30 -8.45 6.34
C GLU A 103 -0.17 -7.01 6.24
N ILE A 104 -1.48 -6.79 6.39
CA ILE A 104 -2.11 -5.47 6.42
C ILE A 104 -3.03 -5.42 7.63
N THR A 105 -2.78 -4.52 8.55
CA THR A 105 -3.68 -4.24 9.67
C THR A 105 -4.05 -2.77 9.68
N LEU A 106 -5.33 -2.48 9.90
CA LEU A 106 -5.84 -1.12 10.02
C LEU A 106 -6.74 -1.04 11.25
N GLU A 107 -6.28 -0.27 12.23
CA GLU A 107 -6.89 -0.18 13.54
C GLU A 107 -7.29 1.26 13.85
N LYS A 108 -8.38 1.41 14.59
CA LYS A 108 -8.79 2.69 15.17
C LYS A 108 -8.26 2.78 16.59
N THR A 109 -7.35 3.72 16.84
CA THR A 109 -6.67 3.89 18.14
C THR A 109 -7.20 5.05 18.98
N GLY A 110 -8.13 5.84 18.42
CA GLY A 110 -8.76 6.96 19.08
C GLY A 110 -9.96 7.49 18.29
N PRO A 111 -10.63 8.54 18.72
CA PRO A 111 -11.79 9.10 18.02
C PRO A 111 -11.53 9.37 16.53
N ASP A 112 -10.39 10.02 16.23
CA ASP A 112 -9.97 10.39 14.87
C ASP A 112 -8.56 9.88 14.55
N ASN A 113 -8.02 8.93 15.32
CA ASN A 113 -6.68 8.40 15.11
C ASN A 113 -6.74 6.96 14.60
N PHE A 114 -5.96 6.68 13.57
CA PHE A 114 -5.86 5.38 12.93
C PHE A 114 -4.41 4.97 12.78
N VAL A 115 -4.17 3.67 12.82
CA VAL A 115 -2.87 3.05 12.59
C VAL A 115 -3.01 2.02 11.50
N LEU A 116 -2.28 2.24 10.41
CA LEU A 116 -2.04 1.22 9.39
C LEU A 116 -0.68 0.59 9.67
N THR A 117 -0.63 -0.73 9.78
CA THR A 117 0.61 -1.51 9.70
C THR A 117 0.56 -2.38 8.46
N ILE A 118 1.59 -2.26 7.63
CA ILE A 118 1.71 -3.03 6.39
C ILE A 118 3.15 -3.49 6.20
N GLY A 119 3.32 -4.71 5.72
CA GLY A 119 4.65 -5.21 5.41
C GLY A 119 4.67 -6.67 4.99
N ASP A 120 5.88 -7.19 4.91
CA ASP A 120 6.20 -8.53 4.48
C ASP A 120 7.22 -9.20 5.41
N ASN A 121 7.25 -10.53 5.40
CA ASN A 121 8.22 -11.34 6.14
C ASN A 121 9.46 -11.73 5.32
N GLY A 122 9.72 -11.07 4.20
CA GLY A 122 10.82 -11.37 3.30
C GLY A 122 12.19 -10.95 3.82
N LYS A 123 13.13 -10.72 2.91
CA LYS A 123 14.55 -10.44 3.28
C LYS A 123 14.75 -9.12 4.03
N GLY A 124 13.83 -8.17 3.87
CA GLY A 124 13.93 -6.84 4.49
C GLY A 124 15.01 -5.95 3.88
N TYR A 125 15.28 -4.83 4.58
CA TYR A 125 16.36 -3.89 4.26
C TYR A 125 17.42 -3.93 5.35
N GLU A 126 18.71 -3.93 4.94
CA GLU A 126 19.84 -3.86 5.89
C GLU A 126 19.87 -2.52 6.64
N LYS A 127 19.50 -1.43 5.96
CA LYS A 127 19.40 -0.07 6.53
C LYS A 127 18.00 0.46 6.37
N ASP A 128 17.61 1.41 7.21
CA ASP A 128 16.34 2.09 7.06
C ASP A 128 16.29 2.82 5.71
N PRO A 129 15.41 2.40 4.78
CA PRO A 129 15.36 2.97 3.45
C PRO A 129 14.95 4.45 3.45
N PHE A 130 14.31 4.94 4.52
CA PHE A 130 13.97 6.35 4.67
C PHE A 130 15.17 7.21 5.12
N GLN A 131 16.25 6.60 5.58
CA GLN A 131 17.49 7.30 6.00
C GLN A 131 18.62 7.17 4.97
N SER A 132 18.39 6.49 3.85
CA SER A 132 19.39 6.34 2.81
C SER A 132 19.49 7.60 1.95
N GLU A 133 20.70 7.90 1.44
CA GLU A 133 20.93 9.03 0.51
C GLU A 133 20.22 8.82 -0.84
N SER A 134 19.85 7.60 -1.19
CA SER A 134 19.13 7.22 -2.39
C SER A 134 17.78 6.64 -2.07
N VAL A 135 16.81 7.47 -1.69
CA VAL A 135 15.41 7.06 -1.54
C VAL A 135 14.83 6.79 -2.93
N THR A 136 14.21 5.63 -3.11
CA THR A 136 13.53 5.32 -4.37
C THR A 136 12.28 6.18 -4.53
N LEU A 137 11.87 6.44 -5.78
CA LEU A 137 10.66 7.21 -6.09
C LEU A 137 9.41 6.66 -5.36
N GLY A 138 9.28 5.33 -5.26
CA GLY A 138 8.16 4.69 -4.55
C GLY A 138 8.15 5.00 -3.06
N LEU A 139 9.32 4.98 -2.40
CA LEU A 139 9.42 5.32 -0.97
C LEU A 139 9.25 6.82 -0.71
N GLU A 140 9.68 7.67 -1.63
CA GLU A 140 9.39 9.10 -1.57
C GLU A 140 7.89 9.35 -1.67
N LEU A 141 7.21 8.65 -2.57
CA LEU A 141 5.75 8.71 -2.69
C LEU A 141 5.04 8.24 -1.41
N VAL A 142 5.52 7.18 -0.76
CA VAL A 142 4.99 6.72 0.53
C VAL A 142 5.04 7.83 1.59
N ARG A 143 6.14 8.60 1.65
CA ARG A 143 6.26 9.76 2.56
C ARG A 143 5.26 10.86 2.21
N ILE A 144 5.20 11.25 0.93
CA ILE A 144 4.28 12.31 0.46
C ILE A 144 2.82 11.93 0.78
N LEU A 145 2.44 10.66 0.55
CA LEU A 145 1.09 10.18 0.84
C LEU A 145 0.79 10.13 2.35
N ALA A 146 1.78 9.76 3.16
CA ALA A 146 1.66 9.81 4.62
C ALA A 146 1.46 11.26 5.11
N ASP A 147 2.25 12.21 4.59
CA ASP A 147 2.10 13.63 4.91
C ASP A 147 0.73 14.17 4.45
N GLN A 148 0.25 13.76 3.28
CA GLN A 148 -1.09 14.12 2.79
C GLN A 148 -2.20 13.65 3.74
N LEU A 149 -2.01 12.49 4.38
CA LEU A 149 -2.92 11.95 5.41
C LEU A 149 -2.73 12.61 6.79
N ASN A 150 -1.95 13.69 6.90
CA ASN A 150 -1.53 14.29 8.17
C ASN A 150 -0.93 13.25 9.12
N GLY A 151 -0.22 12.28 8.55
CA GLY A 151 0.31 11.12 9.26
C GLY A 151 1.82 11.11 9.30
N LYS A 152 2.34 10.13 10.03
CA LYS A 152 3.77 9.85 10.11
C LYS A 152 4.01 8.37 9.82
N VAL A 153 4.85 8.09 8.82
CA VAL A 153 5.28 6.74 8.49
C VAL A 153 6.65 6.45 9.12
N GLU A 154 6.79 5.26 9.69
CA GLU A 154 8.05 4.75 10.21
C GLU A 154 8.25 3.28 9.82
N LYS A 155 9.52 2.89 9.64
CA LYS A 155 9.89 1.47 9.45
C LYS A 155 10.00 0.80 10.81
N LEU A 156 9.33 -0.34 10.98
CA LEU A 156 9.42 -1.12 12.20
C LEU A 156 10.71 -1.95 12.24
N LYS A 157 11.27 -2.12 13.45
CA LYS A 157 12.46 -2.92 13.71
C LYS A 157 12.07 -4.38 13.96
N GLN A 158 11.77 -5.09 12.88
CA GLN A 158 11.45 -6.52 12.92
C GLN A 158 11.93 -7.21 11.65
N LYS A 159 11.85 -8.55 11.60
CA LYS A 159 12.21 -9.34 10.41
C LYS A 159 11.28 -8.98 9.25
N GLY A 160 11.85 -8.82 8.05
CA GLY A 160 11.13 -8.40 6.85
C GLY A 160 11.08 -6.87 6.71
N THR A 161 10.10 -6.39 5.97
CA THR A 161 9.89 -4.95 5.77
C THR A 161 8.50 -4.57 6.23
N TYR A 162 8.41 -3.88 7.35
CA TYR A 162 7.14 -3.40 7.91
C TYR A 162 7.18 -1.90 8.11
N TYR A 163 6.09 -1.25 7.73
CA TYR A 163 5.84 0.17 7.94
C TYR A 163 4.62 0.36 8.83
N ARG A 164 4.70 1.34 9.71
CA ARG A 164 3.60 1.81 10.53
C ARG A 164 3.30 3.26 10.19
N LEU A 165 2.06 3.53 9.84
CA LEU A 165 1.53 4.86 9.56
C LEU A 165 0.49 5.20 10.62
N GLU A 166 0.75 6.23 11.40
CA GLU A 166 -0.27 6.88 12.24
C GLU A 166 -0.85 8.05 11.46
N PHE A 167 -2.18 8.15 11.35
CA PHE A 167 -2.82 9.18 10.56
C PHE A 167 -4.19 9.57 11.07
N LYS A 168 -4.72 10.67 10.52
CA LYS A 168 -6.10 11.11 10.72
C LYS A 168 -6.81 11.17 9.39
N PRO A 169 -8.06 10.70 9.30
CA PRO A 169 -8.85 10.84 8.09
C PRO A 169 -8.97 12.30 7.68
N LEU A 170 -8.90 12.53 6.39
CA LEU A 170 -9.13 13.87 5.85
C LEU A 170 -10.62 14.20 5.94
N LYS A 171 -10.90 15.47 6.23
CA LYS A 171 -12.29 15.96 6.21
C LYS A 171 -12.73 16.21 4.78
N ASP A 172 -14.03 16.10 4.54
CA ASP A 172 -14.67 16.47 3.28
C ASP A 172 -14.54 17.95 2.98
#